data_7371738f47fd765bc3caa889d4b2b954
#
_entry.id   7371738f47fd765bc3caa889d4b2b954
#
_cell.length_a   1.000
_cell.length_b   1.000
_cell.length_c   1.000
_cell.angle_alpha   90.00
_cell.angle_beta   90.00
_cell.angle_gamma   90.00
#
_symmetry.space_group_name_H-M   'P 1'
#
loop_
_entity.id
_entity.type
_entity.pdbx_description
1 polymer ?
#
loop_
_entity_poly.entity_id
_entity_poly.type
_entity_poly.pdbx_seq_one_letter_code
_entity_poly.pdbx_strand_id
1 'polypeptide(L)'
;MNQEQPEICQAEEASAGANQLSDRDLVADVLRKDRKATAEFVARYADHVYAYVRRRLIPRADLVEDLVQEVFLAAWENLEKFRGESALRSWLLGIARHKVEDHYRKRLRELQLTEEEEILESEPVSNHGLEEALAERRAGELTREVLSMLPETYSVVLLWRYWENRSLRDIAVQTGRTEKAIERLLARARQQFKKRWYERQSSK
;
A
#
# COMPACT_ATOMS: atom_id res chain seq x y z
N MET A 1 8.16 -40.48 22.17
CA MET A 1 9.42 -40.88 21.51
C MET A 1 9.43 -40.22 20.17
N ASN A 2 10.42 -39.37 20.07
CA ASN A 2 10.97 -38.60 18.95
C ASN A 2 10.04 -37.73 18.11
N GLN A 3 10.18 -36.47 18.45
CA GLN A 3 9.96 -35.27 17.65
C GLN A 3 11.03 -35.23 16.56
N GLU A 4 10.62 -35.14 15.31
CA GLU A 4 11.44 -34.61 14.22
C GLU A 4 10.67 -33.44 13.62
N GLN A 5 11.12 -32.23 13.96
CA GLN A 5 10.74 -31.01 13.29
C GLN A 5 11.56 -30.88 12.01
N PRO A 6 10.98 -30.37 10.90
CA PRO A 6 11.74 -30.18 9.67
C PRO A 6 12.57 -28.88 9.73
N GLU A 7 13.88 -29.04 9.82
CA GLU A 7 14.91 -27.99 9.63
C GLU A 7 15.06 -27.51 8.17
N ILE A 8 13.99 -27.49 7.38
CA ILE A 8 14.12 -27.22 5.92
C ILE A 8 14.00 -25.74 5.56
N CYS A 9 13.62 -24.85 6.49
CA CYS A 9 13.41 -23.42 6.17
C CYS A 9 14.61 -22.51 6.40
N GLN A 10 15.73 -23.00 6.94
CA GLN A 10 16.92 -22.17 7.23
C GLN A 10 18.07 -22.34 6.22
N ALA A 11 18.00 -23.34 5.34
CA ALA A 11 19.09 -23.66 4.41
C ALA A 11 19.02 -22.91 3.07
N GLU A 12 17.88 -22.38 2.67
CA GLU A 12 17.75 -21.64 1.40
C GLU A 12 18.11 -20.16 1.47
N GLU A 13 18.09 -19.56 2.66
CA GLU A 13 18.54 -18.16 2.84
C GLU A 13 20.07 -18.00 2.92
N ALA A 14 20.81 -19.07 3.20
CA ALA A 14 22.26 -19.03 3.35
C ALA A 14 23.06 -19.18 2.04
N SER A 15 22.44 -19.56 0.94
CA SER A 15 23.16 -19.86 -0.32
C SER A 15 23.17 -18.70 -1.34
N ALA A 16 22.35 -17.65 -1.16
CA ALA A 16 22.33 -16.50 -2.05
C ALA A 16 23.26 -15.34 -1.60
N GLY A 17 24.01 -15.52 -0.51
CA GLY A 17 24.71 -14.45 0.22
C GLY A 17 26.18 -14.23 -0.12
N ALA A 18 26.78 -14.91 -1.08
CA ALA A 18 28.25 -14.98 -1.16
C ALA A 18 28.95 -13.80 -1.88
N ASN A 19 28.25 -12.78 -2.40
CA ASN A 19 28.91 -11.58 -2.95
C ASN A 19 28.00 -10.33 -3.02
N GLN A 20 27.01 -10.19 -2.15
CA GLN A 20 26.21 -8.96 -2.08
C GLN A 20 26.87 -7.96 -1.15
N LEU A 21 27.12 -6.75 -1.65
CA LEU A 21 27.53 -5.62 -0.83
C LEU A 21 26.57 -5.43 0.35
N SER A 22 27.10 -5.11 1.53
CA SER A 22 26.25 -4.71 2.64
C SER A 22 25.43 -3.47 2.26
N ASP A 23 24.28 -3.25 2.88
CA ASP A 23 23.47 -2.06 2.60
C ASP A 23 24.27 -0.75 2.75
N ARG A 24 25.21 -0.72 3.70
CA ARG A 24 26.07 0.45 3.92
C ARG A 24 27.08 0.65 2.80
N ASP A 25 27.74 -0.42 2.35
CA ASP A 25 28.71 -0.34 1.25
C ASP A 25 27.99 0.02 -0.05
N LEU A 26 26.83 -0.60 -0.29
CA LEU A 26 25.99 -0.30 -1.44
C LEU A 26 25.58 1.18 -1.48
N VAL A 27 25.13 1.74 -0.36
CA VAL A 27 24.79 3.16 -0.25
C VAL A 27 26.01 4.05 -0.50
N ALA A 28 27.18 3.70 0.08
CA ALA A 28 28.39 4.47 -0.12
C ALA A 28 28.82 4.51 -1.58
N ASP A 29 28.72 3.39 -2.31
CA ASP A 29 29.09 3.30 -3.72
C ASP A 29 28.07 4.00 -4.63
N VAL A 30 26.78 3.94 -4.30
CA VAL A 30 25.74 4.73 -5.01
C VAL A 30 25.99 6.23 -4.86
N LEU A 31 26.36 6.69 -3.67
CA LEU A 31 26.71 8.10 -3.40
C LEU A 31 27.99 8.54 -4.15
N ARG A 32 28.91 7.61 -4.42
CA ARG A 32 30.08 7.86 -5.30
C ARG A 32 29.73 7.84 -6.80
N LYS A 33 28.43 7.69 -7.13
CA LYS A 33 27.91 7.61 -8.52
C LYS A 33 28.42 6.40 -9.29
N ASP A 34 28.71 5.29 -8.57
CA ASP A 34 29.03 4.02 -9.23
C ASP A 34 27.78 3.47 -9.94
N ARG A 35 27.93 3.24 -11.25
CA ARG A 35 26.79 2.80 -12.09
C ARG A 35 26.38 1.36 -11.76
N LYS A 36 27.32 0.49 -11.39
CA LYS A 36 27.03 -0.91 -11.05
C LYS A 36 26.31 -0.97 -9.70
N ALA A 37 26.79 -0.23 -8.70
CA ALA A 37 26.13 -0.13 -7.41
C ALA A 37 24.71 0.47 -7.53
N THR A 38 24.53 1.47 -8.40
CA THR A 38 23.21 2.05 -8.67
C THR A 38 22.26 1.03 -9.31
N ALA A 39 22.73 0.25 -10.28
CA ALA A 39 21.93 -0.81 -10.90
C ALA A 39 21.59 -1.92 -9.91
N GLU A 40 22.54 -2.33 -9.07
CA GLU A 40 22.33 -3.31 -8.00
C GLU A 40 21.31 -2.82 -6.96
N PHE A 41 21.41 -1.55 -6.56
CA PHE A 41 20.45 -0.95 -5.62
C PHE A 41 19.02 -1.04 -6.16
N VAL A 42 18.79 -0.67 -7.42
CA VAL A 42 17.46 -0.79 -8.04
C VAL A 42 17.06 -2.26 -8.13
N ALA A 43 17.90 -3.14 -8.67
CA ALA A 43 17.58 -4.55 -8.85
C ALA A 43 17.24 -5.26 -7.53
N ARG A 44 17.95 -4.92 -6.44
CA ARG A 44 17.74 -5.52 -5.11
C ARG A 44 16.40 -5.13 -4.47
N TYR A 45 15.93 -3.91 -4.73
CA TYR A 45 14.78 -3.35 -4.01
C TYR A 45 13.54 -3.10 -4.88
N ALA A 46 13.64 -3.16 -6.21
CA ALA A 46 12.54 -2.84 -7.11
C ALA A 46 11.29 -3.69 -6.84
N ASP A 47 11.45 -5.00 -6.70
CA ASP A 47 10.32 -5.91 -6.46
C ASP A 47 9.61 -5.61 -5.13
N HIS A 48 10.37 -5.25 -4.09
CA HIS A 48 9.81 -4.92 -2.79
C HIS A 48 9.00 -3.62 -2.84
N VAL A 49 9.55 -2.59 -3.50
CA VAL A 49 8.87 -1.29 -3.68
C VAL A 49 7.64 -1.49 -4.57
N TYR A 50 7.78 -2.19 -5.69
CA TYR A 50 6.68 -2.48 -6.60
C TYR A 50 5.53 -3.22 -5.91
N ALA A 51 5.83 -4.30 -5.19
CA ALA A 51 4.83 -5.06 -4.45
C ALA A 51 4.13 -4.21 -3.39
N TYR A 52 4.87 -3.33 -2.70
CA TYR A 52 4.32 -2.41 -1.72
C TYR A 52 3.35 -1.41 -2.36
N VAL A 53 3.79 -0.72 -3.41
CA VAL A 53 2.99 0.30 -4.13
C VAL A 53 1.76 -0.34 -4.76
N ARG A 54 1.91 -1.46 -5.49
CA ARG A 54 0.81 -2.16 -6.14
C ARG A 54 -0.31 -2.58 -5.18
N ARG A 55 0.04 -3.01 -3.96
CA ARG A 55 -0.97 -3.40 -2.96
C ARG A 55 -1.78 -2.22 -2.44
N ARG A 56 -1.25 -1.01 -2.51
CA ARG A 56 -1.86 0.20 -1.96
C ARG A 56 -2.47 1.11 -3.00
N LEU A 57 -2.01 1.02 -4.24
CA LEU A 57 -2.49 1.87 -5.34
C LEU A 57 -3.67 1.21 -6.08
N ILE A 58 -4.67 0.77 -5.32
CA ILE A 58 -5.93 0.24 -5.85
C ILE A 58 -6.96 1.40 -5.88
N PRO A 59 -7.70 1.60 -6.97
CA PRO A 59 -7.78 0.83 -8.21
C PRO A 59 -6.76 1.22 -9.31
N ARG A 60 -5.84 2.15 -9.04
CA ARG A 60 -4.96 2.78 -10.03
C ARG A 60 -3.69 1.98 -10.29
N ALA A 61 -3.84 0.72 -10.73
CA ALA A 61 -2.71 -0.13 -11.10
C ALA A 61 -1.87 0.44 -12.27
N ASP A 62 -2.47 1.28 -13.09
CA ASP A 62 -1.84 2.02 -14.20
C ASP A 62 -0.74 2.99 -13.74
N LEU A 63 -0.79 3.47 -12.51
CA LEU A 63 0.18 4.44 -11.95
C LEU A 63 1.29 3.79 -11.12
N VAL A 64 1.30 2.47 -11.00
CA VAL A 64 2.25 1.77 -10.11
C VAL A 64 3.69 2.01 -10.55
N GLU A 65 3.98 1.89 -11.84
CA GLU A 65 5.33 2.04 -12.38
C GLU A 65 5.84 3.47 -12.21
N ASP A 66 5.02 4.47 -12.49
CA ASP A 66 5.37 5.87 -12.31
C ASP A 66 5.69 6.17 -10.84
N LEU A 67 4.84 5.67 -9.92
CA LEU A 67 5.06 5.90 -8.50
C LEU A 67 6.29 5.17 -7.97
N VAL A 68 6.60 3.99 -8.48
CA VAL A 68 7.86 3.27 -8.18
C VAL A 68 9.07 4.09 -8.63
N GLN A 69 9.03 4.67 -9.82
CA GLN A 69 10.10 5.55 -10.30
C GLN A 69 10.26 6.78 -9.39
N GLU A 70 9.15 7.42 -9.00
CA GLU A 70 9.19 8.54 -8.06
C GLU A 70 9.77 8.17 -6.69
N VAL A 71 9.53 6.93 -6.22
CA VAL A 71 10.12 6.42 -4.97
C VAL A 71 11.64 6.34 -5.09
N PHE A 72 12.16 5.77 -6.19
CA PHE A 72 13.60 5.68 -6.39
C PHE A 72 14.25 7.04 -6.61
N LEU A 73 13.62 7.95 -7.34
CA LEU A 73 14.12 9.33 -7.47
C LEU A 73 14.22 10.02 -6.11
N ALA A 74 13.15 9.94 -5.30
CA ALA A 74 13.17 10.50 -3.94
C ALA A 74 14.18 9.80 -3.02
N ALA A 75 14.42 8.50 -3.23
CA ALA A 75 15.45 7.76 -2.50
C ALA A 75 16.85 8.30 -2.83
N TRP A 76 17.18 8.51 -4.11
CA TRP A 76 18.47 9.09 -4.51
C TRP A 76 18.68 10.50 -3.96
N GLU A 77 17.69 11.36 -4.02
CA GLU A 77 17.75 12.72 -3.46
C GLU A 77 17.99 12.75 -1.95
N ASN A 78 17.58 11.69 -1.25
CA ASN A 78 17.67 11.61 0.21
C ASN A 78 18.65 10.55 0.72
N LEU A 79 19.40 9.87 -0.17
CA LEU A 79 20.27 8.75 0.21
C LEU A 79 21.39 9.17 1.17
N GLU A 80 21.89 10.40 1.03
CA GLU A 80 22.87 10.99 1.96
C GLU A 80 22.35 11.08 3.41
N LYS A 81 21.02 11.15 3.59
CA LYS A 81 20.37 11.21 4.91
C LYS A 81 20.14 9.83 5.53
N PHE A 82 20.42 8.76 4.80
CA PHE A 82 20.29 7.41 5.33
C PHE A 82 21.40 7.12 6.34
N ARG A 83 21.03 7.03 7.62
CA ARG A 83 21.98 6.84 8.74
C ARG A 83 22.28 5.37 9.06
N GLY A 84 21.59 4.42 8.42
CA GLY A 84 21.72 3.00 8.74
C GLY A 84 21.10 2.60 10.09
N GLU A 85 20.22 3.42 10.66
CA GLU A 85 19.47 3.15 11.90
C GLU A 85 18.36 2.10 11.69
N SER A 86 18.01 1.85 10.44
CA SER A 86 17.07 0.81 10.02
C SER A 86 17.62 0.07 8.79
N ALA A 87 17.04 -1.09 8.44
CA ALA A 87 17.35 -1.73 7.18
C ALA A 87 17.00 -0.80 6.01
N LEU A 88 17.82 -0.78 4.96
CA LEU A 88 17.64 0.07 3.78
C LEU A 88 16.29 -0.19 3.11
N ARG A 89 15.84 -1.46 3.09
CA ARG A 89 14.50 -1.84 2.64
C ARG A 89 13.40 -1.09 3.40
N SER A 90 13.49 -1.04 4.73
CA SER A 90 12.47 -0.39 5.57
C SER A 90 12.43 1.11 5.31
N TRP A 91 13.60 1.74 5.13
CA TRP A 91 13.71 3.15 4.79
C TRP A 91 13.08 3.45 3.42
N LEU A 92 13.36 2.64 2.39
CA LEU A 92 12.75 2.75 1.07
C LEU A 92 11.23 2.58 1.11
N LEU A 93 10.73 1.60 1.88
CA LEU A 93 9.29 1.42 2.05
C LEU A 93 8.64 2.59 2.80
N GLY A 94 9.38 3.28 3.67
CA GLY A 94 8.97 4.55 4.28
C GLY A 94 8.74 5.64 3.21
N ILE A 95 9.68 5.79 2.28
CA ILE A 95 9.53 6.73 1.14
C ILE A 95 8.34 6.34 0.27
N ALA A 96 8.21 5.04 -0.06
CA ALA A 96 7.08 4.54 -0.84
C ALA A 96 5.74 4.83 -0.17
N ARG A 97 5.66 4.68 1.16
CA ARG A 97 4.48 5.03 1.94
C ARG A 97 4.11 6.51 1.77
N HIS A 98 5.08 7.42 1.94
CA HIS A 98 4.83 8.85 1.79
C HIS A 98 4.37 9.21 0.38
N LYS A 99 4.98 8.63 -0.67
CA LYS A 99 4.57 8.87 -2.06
C LYS A 99 3.14 8.42 -2.34
N VAL A 100 2.76 7.23 -1.86
CA VAL A 100 1.37 6.74 -1.97
C VAL A 100 0.39 7.66 -1.23
N GLU A 101 0.75 8.09 -0.01
CA GLU A 101 -0.09 9.00 0.78
C GLU A 101 -0.26 10.35 0.11
N ASP A 102 0.81 10.92 -0.45
CA ASP A 102 0.78 12.21 -1.15
C ASP A 102 -0.06 12.14 -2.42
N HIS A 103 0.08 11.04 -3.19
CA HIS A 103 -0.77 10.78 -4.36
C HIS A 103 -2.25 10.84 -3.99
N TYR A 104 -2.66 10.07 -2.98
CA TYR A 104 -4.05 10.04 -2.56
C TYR A 104 -4.53 11.34 -1.91
N ARG A 105 -3.67 12.02 -1.16
CA ARG A 105 -3.99 13.34 -0.58
C ARG A 105 -4.33 14.34 -1.67
N LYS A 106 -3.49 14.40 -2.72
CA LYS A 106 -3.72 15.26 -3.88
C LYS A 106 -5.03 14.88 -4.57
N ARG A 107 -5.21 13.60 -4.86
CA ARG A 107 -6.37 13.09 -5.58
C ARG A 107 -7.69 13.32 -4.84
N LEU A 108 -7.72 13.05 -3.54
CA LEU A 108 -8.90 13.26 -2.72
C LEU A 108 -9.29 14.74 -2.59
N ARG A 109 -8.33 15.66 -2.65
CA ARG A 109 -8.60 17.10 -2.71
C ARG A 109 -9.19 17.51 -4.07
N GLU A 110 -8.65 17.01 -5.17
CA GLU A 110 -9.17 17.27 -6.51
C GLU A 110 -10.61 16.79 -6.66
N LEU A 111 -10.93 15.63 -6.15
CA LEU A 111 -12.29 15.07 -6.18
C LEU A 111 -13.30 15.82 -5.28
N GLN A 112 -12.83 16.56 -4.28
CA GLN A 112 -13.70 17.44 -3.47
C GLN A 112 -14.37 18.54 -4.27
N LEU A 113 -13.72 19.01 -5.34
CA LEU A 113 -14.23 20.07 -6.19
C LEU A 113 -15.34 19.59 -7.14
N THR A 114 -15.52 18.27 -7.28
CA THR A 114 -16.50 17.68 -8.19
C THR A 114 -17.66 16.92 -7.52
N GLU A 115 -17.57 16.65 -6.20
CA GLU A 115 -18.58 15.88 -5.44
C GLU A 115 -19.47 16.78 -4.53
N GLU A 116 -19.80 17.97 -4.94
CA GLU A 116 -20.96 18.68 -4.39
C GLU A 116 -22.21 18.19 -5.13
N GLU A 117 -22.74 17.05 -4.74
CA GLU A 117 -24.13 16.62 -4.92
C GLU A 117 -24.23 15.08 -5.05
N GLU A 118 -24.51 14.45 -3.94
CA GLU A 118 -25.57 13.45 -3.81
C GLU A 118 -25.68 13.04 -2.34
N ILE A 119 -26.58 13.73 -1.66
CA ILE A 119 -27.01 13.34 -0.31
C ILE A 119 -27.97 12.16 -0.48
N LEU A 120 -27.42 10.96 -0.56
CA LEU A 120 -28.20 9.75 -0.34
C LEU A 120 -28.10 9.41 1.15
N GLU A 121 -29.20 9.53 1.84
CA GLU A 121 -29.36 9.05 3.22
C GLU A 121 -29.01 7.56 3.28
N SER A 122 -27.92 7.24 3.92
CA SER A 122 -27.47 5.85 4.08
C SER A 122 -27.86 5.35 5.46
N GLU A 123 -28.67 4.32 5.52
CA GLU A 123 -28.90 3.58 6.74
C GLU A 123 -27.59 3.00 7.31
N PRO A 124 -27.44 2.89 8.64
CA PRO A 124 -26.24 2.34 9.26
C PRO A 124 -26.13 0.85 8.94
N VAL A 125 -25.13 0.51 8.11
CA VAL A 125 -24.84 -0.88 7.75
C VAL A 125 -23.91 -1.51 8.80
N SER A 126 -24.32 -2.65 9.34
CA SER A 126 -23.53 -3.48 10.25
C SER A 126 -22.15 -3.83 9.71
N ASN A 127 -21.11 -3.69 10.55
CA ASN A 127 -19.70 -3.81 10.19
C ASN A 127 -19.18 -5.27 9.99
N HIS A 128 -19.93 -6.29 10.43
CA HIS A 128 -19.40 -7.64 10.65
C HIS A 128 -18.90 -8.38 9.39
N GLY A 129 -19.50 -8.17 8.24
CA GLY A 129 -19.11 -8.95 7.04
C GLY A 129 -17.88 -8.39 6.28
N LEU A 130 -17.54 -7.12 6.50
CA LEU A 130 -16.42 -6.50 5.77
C LEU A 130 -15.06 -6.80 6.42
N GLU A 131 -15.03 -6.85 7.76
CA GLU A 131 -13.80 -7.16 8.51
C GLU A 131 -13.36 -8.61 8.28
N GLU A 132 -14.31 -9.57 8.24
CA GLU A 132 -14.03 -10.96 7.91
C GLU A 132 -13.57 -11.14 6.46
N ALA A 133 -14.22 -10.48 5.51
CA ALA A 133 -13.86 -10.54 4.09
C ALA A 133 -12.46 -9.96 3.79
N LEU A 134 -12.01 -8.98 4.56
CA LEU A 134 -10.67 -8.39 4.43
C LEU A 134 -9.58 -9.21 5.15
N ALA A 135 -9.96 -10.06 6.11
CA ALA A 135 -9.02 -10.85 6.91
C ALA A 135 -8.56 -12.18 6.26
N GLU A 136 -9.37 -12.79 5.39
CA GLU A 136 -9.04 -14.10 4.81
C GLU A 136 -8.18 -14.00 3.54
N ARG A 137 -7.11 -14.82 3.48
CA ARG A 137 -6.18 -14.87 2.32
C ARG A 137 -6.84 -15.21 0.98
N ARG A 138 -7.88 -16.06 0.97
CA ARG A 138 -8.64 -16.43 -0.24
C ARG A 138 -9.61 -15.32 -0.65
N ALA A 139 -10.08 -14.51 0.29
CA ALA A 139 -10.82 -13.29 0.04
C ALA A 139 -9.94 -12.18 -0.56
N GLY A 140 -8.62 -12.28 -0.46
CA GLY A 140 -7.70 -11.24 -0.87
C GLY A 140 -7.71 -10.91 -2.38
N GLU A 141 -7.95 -11.88 -3.25
CA GLU A 141 -8.05 -11.63 -4.70
C GLU A 141 -9.41 -11.03 -5.04
N LEU A 142 -10.49 -11.59 -4.52
CA LEU A 142 -11.82 -11.08 -4.69
C LEU A 142 -11.97 -9.68 -4.06
N THR A 143 -11.39 -9.45 -2.89
CA THR A 143 -11.35 -8.15 -2.24
C THR A 143 -10.67 -7.10 -3.13
N ARG A 144 -9.51 -7.42 -3.71
CA ARG A 144 -8.81 -6.53 -4.64
C ARG A 144 -9.61 -6.26 -5.90
N GLU A 145 -10.23 -7.29 -6.46
CA GLU A 145 -11.09 -7.17 -7.63
C GLU A 145 -12.27 -6.24 -7.33
N VAL A 146 -12.98 -6.44 -6.21
CA VAL A 146 -14.11 -5.58 -5.82
C VAL A 146 -13.64 -4.15 -5.54
N LEU A 147 -12.52 -3.96 -4.83
CA LEU A 147 -11.96 -2.62 -4.62
C LEU A 147 -11.61 -1.91 -5.93
N SER A 148 -11.12 -2.64 -6.95
CA SER A 148 -10.80 -2.06 -8.25
C SER A 148 -12.03 -1.60 -9.04
N MET A 149 -13.23 -2.10 -8.70
CA MET A 149 -14.50 -1.71 -9.32
C MET A 149 -15.17 -0.51 -8.62
N LEU A 150 -14.66 -0.10 -7.47
CA LEU A 150 -15.19 1.04 -6.74
C LEU A 150 -14.59 2.37 -7.22
N PRO A 151 -15.30 3.50 -7.02
CA PRO A 151 -14.68 4.81 -7.12
C PRO A 151 -13.40 4.88 -6.26
N GLU A 152 -12.38 5.54 -6.76
CA GLU A 152 -11.06 5.63 -6.12
C GLU A 152 -11.13 6.11 -4.66
N THR A 153 -11.97 7.12 -4.39
CA THR A 153 -12.21 7.64 -3.03
C THR A 153 -12.69 6.56 -2.06
N TYR A 154 -13.58 5.67 -2.53
CA TYR A 154 -14.13 4.60 -1.70
C TYR A 154 -13.08 3.53 -1.41
N SER A 155 -12.34 3.12 -2.42
CA SER A 155 -11.27 2.13 -2.27
C SER A 155 -10.19 2.60 -1.29
N VAL A 156 -9.77 3.86 -1.42
CA VAL A 156 -8.74 4.46 -0.56
C VAL A 156 -9.17 4.52 0.90
N VAL A 157 -10.37 5.04 1.19
CA VAL A 157 -10.81 5.16 2.58
C VAL A 157 -11.04 3.80 3.24
N LEU A 158 -11.47 2.79 2.47
CA LEU A 158 -11.58 1.41 2.95
C LEU A 158 -10.21 0.81 3.24
N LEU A 159 -9.23 0.96 2.34
CA LEU A 159 -7.86 0.51 2.56
C LEU A 159 -7.23 1.18 3.79
N TRP A 160 -7.35 2.49 3.92
CA TRP A 160 -6.82 3.21 5.07
C TRP A 160 -7.47 2.77 6.38
N ARG A 161 -8.79 2.59 6.40
CA ARG A 161 -9.51 2.22 7.61
C ARG A 161 -9.24 0.78 8.05
N TYR A 162 -9.32 -0.19 7.10
CA TYR A 162 -9.34 -1.61 7.44
C TYR A 162 -8.01 -2.33 7.19
N TRP A 163 -7.21 -1.87 6.25
CA TRP A 163 -5.90 -2.48 5.98
C TRP A 163 -4.76 -1.81 6.76
N GLU A 164 -4.79 -0.47 6.84
CA GLU A 164 -3.77 0.30 7.54
C GLU A 164 -4.18 0.65 8.97
N ASN A 165 -5.39 0.27 9.41
CA ASN A 165 -5.95 0.53 10.75
C ASN A 165 -5.91 2.02 11.16
N ARG A 166 -6.08 2.95 10.20
CA ARG A 166 -6.08 4.39 10.51
C ARG A 166 -7.34 4.79 11.27
N SER A 167 -7.20 5.71 12.20
CA SER A 167 -8.33 6.31 12.87
C SER A 167 -9.12 7.23 11.93
N LEU A 168 -10.39 7.50 12.25
CA LEU A 168 -11.20 8.48 11.50
C LEU A 168 -10.53 9.86 11.49
N ARG A 169 -9.94 10.23 12.62
CA ARG A 169 -9.21 11.49 12.78
C ARG A 169 -8.00 11.57 11.84
N ASP A 170 -7.20 10.49 11.72
CA ASP A 170 -6.04 10.47 10.84
C ASP A 170 -6.48 10.60 9.38
N ILE A 171 -7.54 9.89 8.97
CA ILE A 171 -8.09 9.98 7.62
C ILE A 171 -8.63 11.39 7.36
N ALA A 172 -9.32 12.00 8.32
CA ALA A 172 -9.85 13.35 8.23
C ALA A 172 -8.73 14.37 8.03
N VAL A 173 -7.66 14.30 8.83
CA VAL A 173 -6.48 15.17 8.70
C VAL A 173 -5.81 15.00 7.34
N GLN A 174 -5.61 13.76 6.90
CA GLN A 174 -4.95 13.46 5.62
C GLN A 174 -5.76 13.98 4.41
N THR A 175 -7.08 13.91 4.49
CA THR A 175 -7.98 14.31 3.39
C THR A 175 -8.41 15.77 3.45
N GLY A 176 -8.16 16.47 4.57
CA GLY A 176 -8.67 17.82 4.82
C GLY A 176 -10.18 17.86 5.07
N ARG A 177 -10.79 16.72 5.46
CA ARG A 177 -12.23 16.59 5.74
C ARG A 177 -12.51 16.54 7.24
N THR A 178 -13.78 16.68 7.62
CA THR A 178 -14.20 16.42 9.00
C THR A 178 -14.35 14.93 9.27
N GLU A 179 -14.19 14.48 10.52
CA GLU A 179 -14.41 13.08 10.89
C GLU A 179 -15.81 12.59 10.49
N LYS A 180 -16.83 13.45 10.69
CA LYS A 180 -18.21 13.15 10.28
C LYS A 180 -18.37 12.95 8.77
N ALA A 181 -17.62 13.69 7.96
CA ALA A 181 -17.61 13.50 6.51
C ALA A 181 -16.95 12.17 6.14
N ILE A 182 -15.87 11.79 6.83
CA ILE A 182 -15.20 10.50 6.63
C ILE A 182 -16.09 9.33 7.06
N GLU A 183 -16.84 9.44 8.15
CA GLU A 183 -17.82 8.42 8.58
C GLU A 183 -18.87 8.18 7.50
N ARG A 184 -19.46 9.25 6.95
CA ARG A 184 -20.44 9.17 5.86
C ARG A 184 -19.83 8.54 4.60
N LEU A 185 -18.61 8.95 4.25
CA LEU A 185 -17.89 8.40 3.11
C LEU A 185 -17.62 6.91 3.28
N LEU A 186 -17.16 6.48 4.45
CA LEU A 186 -16.94 5.07 4.79
C LEU A 186 -18.26 4.27 4.79
N ALA A 187 -19.37 4.84 5.26
CA ALA A 187 -20.67 4.18 5.22
C ALA A 187 -21.07 3.88 3.76
N ARG A 188 -20.99 4.87 2.86
CA ARG A 188 -21.26 4.71 1.43
C ARG A 188 -20.30 3.72 0.77
N ALA A 189 -19.01 3.82 1.07
CA ALA A 189 -17.99 2.93 0.54
C ALA A 189 -18.25 1.46 0.94
N ARG A 190 -18.62 1.19 2.19
CA ARG A 190 -18.98 -0.15 2.67
C ARG A 190 -20.22 -0.69 1.96
N GLN A 191 -21.24 0.13 1.76
CA GLN A 191 -22.46 -0.27 1.09
C GLN A 191 -22.16 -0.67 -0.38
N GLN A 192 -21.39 0.14 -1.09
CA GLN A 192 -20.98 -0.15 -2.47
C GLN A 192 -20.09 -1.39 -2.55
N PHE A 193 -19.13 -1.54 -1.61
CA PHE A 193 -18.30 -2.74 -1.53
C PHE A 193 -19.13 -3.99 -1.33
N LYS A 194 -20.05 -3.98 -0.36
CA LYS A 194 -20.95 -5.09 -0.07
C LYS A 194 -21.80 -5.49 -1.27
N LYS A 195 -22.36 -4.49 -1.97
CA LYS A 195 -23.14 -4.73 -3.20
C LYS A 195 -22.31 -5.44 -4.26
N ARG A 196 -21.13 -4.92 -4.59
CA ARG A 196 -20.23 -5.51 -5.60
C ARG A 196 -19.70 -6.89 -5.19
N TRP A 197 -19.47 -7.08 -3.90
CA TRP A 197 -19.04 -8.37 -3.36
C TRP A 197 -20.06 -9.46 -3.61
N TYR A 198 -21.34 -9.23 -3.30
CA TYR A 198 -22.40 -10.21 -3.53
C TYR A 198 -22.69 -10.45 -5.03
N GLU A 199 -22.68 -9.40 -5.84
CA GLU A 199 -22.81 -9.53 -7.28
C GLU A 199 -21.73 -10.46 -7.85
N ARG A 200 -20.50 -10.34 -7.36
CA ARG A 200 -19.37 -11.14 -7.83
C ARG A 200 -19.39 -12.59 -7.33
N GLN A 201 -19.89 -12.82 -6.12
CA GLN A 201 -20.08 -14.18 -5.61
C GLN A 201 -21.18 -14.93 -6.35
N SER A 202 -22.23 -14.23 -6.74
CA SER A 202 -23.39 -14.84 -7.46
C SER A 202 -23.09 -15.13 -8.94
N SER A 203 -21.99 -14.60 -9.47
CA SER A 203 -21.58 -14.75 -10.89
C SER A 203 -20.56 -15.87 -11.09
N LYS A 204 -20.19 -16.62 -10.04
CA LYS A 204 -19.33 -17.81 -10.07
C LYS A 204 -20.13 -19.06 -9.82
#